data_2af59e457671df5e64ccb40df943e0ce
#
_entry.id   2af59e457671df5e64ccb40df943e0ce
#
_cell.length_a   1.000
_cell.length_b   1.000
_cell.length_c   1.000
_cell.angle_alpha   90.00
_cell.angle_beta   90.00
_cell.angle_gamma   90.00
#
_symmetry.space_group_name_H-M   'P 1'
#
loop_
_entity.id
_entity.type
_entity.pdbx_description
1 polymer ?
#
loop_
_entity_poly.entity_id
_entity_poly.type
_entity_poly.pdbx_seq_one_letter_code
_entity_poly.pdbx_strand_id
1 'polypeptide(L)'
;MRESDATLVMQLADDLARRIDEQGMRPGTRLPSIRRMAEQAGVSRFTVVEAYDRLVARGLVQSRRGAGFFVRARGRDSLTPAAPVSSALPVPARIDVTWLLRSMFRDTAPGSPGGAGLLPASWLDPEMVAGAIRAVGRSVRANLLSYGHPQGYLPLRQQIASMLQGEGVPAHPERHLLTTNGVTHGLDIIARHLVKPGDTVLVEDPAWFVFFGRLAAFGARVIGVPRGPDGPDLDLLERLAAEHKPRMFIINGAVHNPTGYSLSAGVAYGVLRLAERHDFVIVEDDTYGELHPGGAMRLAALDRLNRVILVGGFSKMLAASLRVGYVATHADVIQPLSDLKMLAGLTSPELGERVVHRILMSGQYRRHLDRVRLRVDEARRECLRRLQTLGFVVSHEPMAGMFVWADCGRDSETLARRAADRGMLLAPGTLFSPSQQPSTMLRFSVAMVDVPQAWGILADIMGGADQQR
;
A
#
# COMPACT_ATOMS: atom_id res chain seq x y z
N MET A 1 -37.59 -7.61 -5.54
CA MET A 1 -37.24 -9.03 -5.38
C MET A 1 -37.02 -9.29 -3.89
N ARG A 2 -37.75 -10.23 -3.28
CA ARG A 2 -37.59 -10.54 -1.85
C ARG A 2 -36.30 -11.35 -1.67
N GLU A 3 -35.61 -11.21 -0.54
CA GLU A 3 -34.37 -11.94 -0.22
C GLU A 3 -34.50 -13.48 -0.37
N SER A 4 -35.69 -14.02 -0.17
CA SER A 4 -36.00 -15.44 -0.36
C SER A 4 -35.89 -15.91 -1.82
N ASP A 5 -36.23 -15.05 -2.80
CA ASP A 5 -36.21 -15.42 -4.22
C ASP A 5 -34.74 -15.46 -4.76
N ALA A 6 -33.88 -14.57 -4.26
CA ALA A 6 -32.45 -14.58 -4.61
C ALA A 6 -31.75 -15.85 -4.11
N THR A 7 -32.16 -16.39 -2.97
CA THR A 7 -31.63 -17.62 -2.39
C THR A 7 -32.06 -18.85 -3.19
N LEU A 8 -33.33 -18.92 -3.64
CA LEU A 8 -33.85 -20.03 -4.46
C LEU A 8 -33.19 -20.09 -5.84
N VAL A 9 -32.94 -18.96 -6.48
CA VAL A 9 -32.20 -18.87 -7.75
C VAL A 9 -30.79 -19.44 -7.60
N MET A 10 -30.10 -19.06 -6.51
CA MET A 10 -28.74 -19.58 -6.24
C MET A 10 -28.74 -21.08 -6.00
N GLN A 11 -29.64 -21.57 -5.15
CA GLN A 11 -29.76 -22.98 -4.83
C GLN A 11 -30.02 -23.82 -6.09
N LEU A 12 -30.95 -23.39 -6.96
CA LEU A 12 -31.27 -24.09 -8.19
C LEU A 12 -30.09 -24.09 -9.16
N ALA A 13 -29.39 -22.95 -9.30
CA ALA A 13 -28.22 -22.85 -10.18
C ALA A 13 -27.07 -23.73 -9.67
N ASP A 14 -26.81 -23.77 -8.36
CA ASP A 14 -25.73 -24.55 -7.76
C ASP A 14 -26.03 -26.06 -7.80
N ASP A 15 -27.30 -26.46 -7.62
CA ASP A 15 -27.72 -27.83 -7.74
C ASP A 15 -27.56 -28.35 -9.19
N LEU A 16 -27.98 -27.55 -10.16
CA LEU A 16 -27.77 -27.88 -11.58
C LEU A 16 -26.30 -27.88 -11.98
N ALA A 17 -25.49 -26.97 -11.44
CA ALA A 17 -24.04 -26.97 -11.67
C ALA A 17 -23.40 -28.25 -11.13
N ARG A 18 -23.75 -28.67 -9.93
CA ARG A 18 -23.28 -29.96 -9.38
C ARG A 18 -23.69 -31.15 -10.23
N ARG A 19 -24.92 -31.20 -10.71
CA ARG A 19 -25.37 -32.28 -11.61
C ARG A 19 -24.60 -32.31 -12.92
N ILE A 20 -24.28 -31.15 -13.48
CA ILE A 20 -23.46 -31.06 -14.69
C ILE A 20 -22.03 -31.57 -14.42
N ASP A 21 -21.45 -31.20 -13.28
CA ASP A 21 -20.04 -31.50 -12.95
C ASP A 21 -19.85 -32.90 -12.36
N GLU A 22 -20.65 -33.30 -11.37
CA GLU A 22 -20.46 -34.56 -10.62
C GLU A 22 -21.15 -35.75 -11.28
N GLN A 23 -22.32 -35.54 -11.91
CA GLN A 23 -23.03 -36.60 -12.63
C GLN A 23 -22.62 -36.74 -14.10
N GLY A 24 -21.60 -35.99 -14.53
CA GLY A 24 -20.96 -36.13 -15.83
C GLY A 24 -21.92 -35.93 -17.01
N MET A 25 -22.81 -34.93 -16.96
CA MET A 25 -23.71 -34.66 -18.08
C MET A 25 -22.89 -34.35 -19.34
N ARG A 26 -23.11 -35.16 -20.39
CA ARG A 26 -22.34 -35.04 -21.63
C ARG A 26 -22.54 -33.67 -22.28
N PRO A 27 -21.48 -33.05 -22.83
CA PRO A 27 -21.62 -31.87 -23.66
C PRO A 27 -22.68 -32.06 -24.76
N GLY A 28 -23.51 -31.04 -24.96
CA GLY A 28 -24.65 -31.12 -25.88
C GLY A 28 -25.93 -31.69 -25.27
N THR A 29 -25.92 -32.19 -24.03
CA THR A 29 -27.13 -32.59 -23.32
C THR A 29 -28.07 -31.39 -23.16
N ARG A 30 -29.32 -31.56 -23.57
CA ARG A 30 -30.36 -30.53 -23.44
C ARG A 30 -30.90 -30.51 -22.03
N LEU A 31 -30.91 -29.33 -21.38
CA LEU A 31 -31.58 -29.12 -20.11
C LEU A 31 -33.10 -29.10 -20.29
N PRO A 32 -33.90 -29.44 -19.27
CA PRO A 32 -35.36 -29.32 -19.29
C PRO A 32 -35.77 -27.90 -19.70
N SER A 33 -36.94 -27.81 -20.37
CA SER A 33 -37.48 -26.49 -20.67
C SER A 33 -37.79 -25.71 -19.37
N ILE A 34 -37.75 -24.38 -19.44
CA ILE A 34 -38.08 -23.49 -18.29
C ILE A 34 -39.35 -23.91 -17.59
N ARG A 35 -40.40 -24.24 -18.37
CA ARG A 35 -41.67 -24.69 -17.79
C ARG A 35 -41.53 -26.00 -17.04
N ARG A 36 -40.89 -27.00 -17.65
CA ARG A 36 -40.69 -28.32 -17.06
C ARG A 36 -39.77 -28.27 -15.82
N MET A 37 -38.73 -27.45 -15.86
CA MET A 37 -37.86 -27.27 -14.71
C MET A 37 -38.57 -26.55 -13.56
N ALA A 38 -39.41 -25.57 -13.84
CA ALA A 38 -40.22 -24.89 -12.83
C ALA A 38 -41.20 -25.85 -12.13
N GLU A 39 -41.83 -26.74 -12.89
CA GLU A 39 -42.68 -27.79 -12.36
C GLU A 39 -41.91 -28.82 -11.51
N GLN A 40 -40.74 -29.25 -11.98
CA GLN A 40 -39.87 -30.22 -11.28
C GLN A 40 -39.24 -29.68 -10.00
N ALA A 41 -38.85 -28.42 -9.98
CA ALA A 41 -38.19 -27.78 -8.83
C ALA A 41 -39.18 -27.06 -7.89
N GLY A 42 -40.47 -26.98 -8.24
CA GLY A 42 -41.47 -26.28 -7.43
C GLY A 42 -41.22 -24.76 -7.30
N VAL A 43 -40.63 -24.15 -8.33
CA VAL A 43 -40.26 -22.73 -8.33
C VAL A 43 -40.94 -21.96 -9.49
N SER A 44 -40.86 -20.64 -9.43
CA SER A 44 -41.41 -19.82 -10.52
C SER A 44 -40.57 -19.96 -11.81
N ARG A 45 -41.23 -19.75 -12.98
CA ARG A 45 -40.53 -19.72 -14.26
C ARG A 45 -39.42 -18.67 -14.30
N PHE A 46 -39.64 -17.56 -13.63
CA PHE A 46 -38.67 -16.47 -13.52
C PHE A 46 -37.40 -16.94 -12.78
N THR A 47 -37.57 -17.67 -11.66
CA THR A 47 -36.46 -18.30 -10.90
C THR A 47 -35.62 -19.22 -11.78
N VAL A 48 -36.27 -20.01 -12.65
CA VAL A 48 -35.56 -20.91 -13.57
C VAL A 48 -34.80 -20.14 -14.64
N VAL A 49 -35.39 -19.07 -15.19
CA VAL A 49 -34.71 -18.20 -16.18
C VAL A 49 -33.43 -17.63 -15.59
N GLU A 50 -33.51 -17.00 -14.41
CA GLU A 50 -32.35 -16.45 -13.76
C GLU A 50 -31.31 -17.52 -13.38
N ALA A 51 -31.72 -18.71 -12.94
CA ALA A 51 -30.82 -19.80 -12.67
C ALA A 51 -30.07 -20.28 -13.95
N TYR A 52 -30.80 -20.38 -15.07
CA TYR A 52 -30.21 -20.78 -16.34
C TYR A 52 -29.26 -19.70 -16.90
N ASP A 53 -29.60 -18.43 -16.76
CA ASP A 53 -28.74 -17.32 -17.16
C ASP A 53 -27.44 -17.30 -16.33
N ARG A 54 -27.50 -17.64 -15.05
CA ARG A 54 -26.31 -17.83 -14.22
C ARG A 54 -25.45 -19.00 -14.68
N LEU A 55 -26.07 -20.13 -15.10
CA LEU A 55 -25.32 -21.26 -15.65
C LEU A 55 -24.66 -20.90 -17.00
N VAL A 56 -25.31 -20.07 -17.82
CA VAL A 56 -24.74 -19.51 -19.04
C VAL A 56 -23.57 -18.60 -18.72
N ALA A 57 -23.71 -17.69 -17.75
CA ALA A 57 -22.65 -16.79 -17.28
C ALA A 57 -21.45 -17.55 -16.70
N ARG A 58 -21.69 -18.69 -16.03
CA ARG A 58 -20.63 -19.59 -15.53
C ARG A 58 -20.00 -20.45 -16.66
N GLY A 59 -20.47 -20.36 -17.91
CA GLY A 59 -19.96 -21.12 -19.03
C GLY A 59 -20.31 -22.61 -19.02
N LEU A 60 -21.20 -23.05 -18.13
CA LEU A 60 -21.64 -24.45 -18.01
C LEU A 60 -22.69 -24.83 -19.04
N VAL A 61 -23.47 -23.85 -19.47
CA VAL A 61 -24.61 -24.01 -20.38
C VAL A 61 -24.55 -22.97 -21.49
N GLN A 62 -25.02 -23.33 -22.68
CA GLN A 62 -25.23 -22.39 -23.79
C GLN A 62 -26.72 -22.31 -24.15
N SER A 63 -27.22 -21.11 -24.39
CA SER A 63 -28.56 -20.89 -24.93
C SER A 63 -28.52 -20.98 -26.46
N ARG A 64 -29.47 -21.71 -27.06
CA ARG A 64 -29.68 -21.75 -28.52
C ARG A 64 -31.10 -21.24 -28.82
N ARG A 65 -31.15 -20.15 -29.58
CA ARG A 65 -32.44 -19.48 -29.91
C ARG A 65 -33.42 -20.48 -30.49
N GLY A 66 -34.60 -20.61 -29.90
CA GLY A 66 -35.65 -21.54 -30.31
C GLY A 66 -35.42 -23.01 -29.95
N ALA A 67 -34.24 -23.41 -29.55
CA ALA A 67 -33.88 -24.81 -29.25
C ALA A 67 -33.75 -25.11 -27.75
N GLY A 68 -33.49 -24.07 -26.90
CA GLY A 68 -33.36 -24.21 -25.45
C GLY A 68 -31.94 -24.12 -24.94
N PHE A 69 -31.68 -24.68 -23.77
CA PHE A 69 -30.41 -24.65 -23.08
C PHE A 69 -29.69 -25.98 -23.14
N PHE A 70 -28.38 -25.96 -23.41
CA PHE A 70 -27.57 -27.16 -23.63
C PHE A 70 -26.28 -27.06 -22.79
N VAL A 71 -25.84 -28.19 -22.22
CA VAL A 71 -24.55 -28.31 -21.52
C VAL A 71 -23.43 -27.99 -22.53
N ARG A 72 -22.54 -27.05 -22.14
CA ARG A 72 -21.42 -26.63 -22.99
C ARG A 72 -20.29 -27.65 -22.93
N ALA A 73 -19.66 -27.93 -24.07
CA ALA A 73 -18.40 -28.66 -24.07
C ALA A 73 -17.37 -27.80 -23.28
N ARG A 74 -16.86 -28.30 -22.18
CA ARG A 74 -15.63 -27.72 -21.62
C ARG A 74 -14.53 -27.97 -22.66
N GLY A 75 -14.03 -26.89 -23.26
CA GLY A 75 -12.73 -26.97 -23.90
C GLY A 75 -11.78 -27.56 -22.84
N ARG A 76 -11.02 -28.58 -23.22
CA ARG A 76 -9.87 -29.04 -22.43
C ARG A 76 -8.78 -27.96 -22.46
N ASP A 77 -9.07 -26.76 -21.96
CA ASP A 77 -8.05 -25.99 -21.31
C ASP A 77 -7.83 -26.69 -19.96
N SER A 78 -6.88 -27.61 -20.01
CA SER A 78 -6.35 -28.25 -18.83
C SER A 78 -5.78 -27.15 -17.92
N LEU A 79 -6.63 -26.56 -17.08
CA LEU A 79 -6.14 -26.15 -15.79
C LEU A 79 -5.80 -27.46 -15.06
N THR A 80 -4.63 -27.98 -15.33
CA THR A 80 -3.96 -28.91 -14.44
C THR A 80 -4.17 -28.31 -13.05
N PRO A 81 -4.71 -29.06 -12.07
CA PRO A 81 -4.76 -28.56 -10.70
C PRO A 81 -3.36 -28.04 -10.42
N ALA A 82 -3.25 -26.75 -10.12
CA ALA A 82 -1.98 -26.19 -9.75
C ALA A 82 -1.43 -27.08 -8.66
N ALA A 83 -0.24 -27.62 -8.86
CA ALA A 83 0.48 -28.35 -7.83
C ALA A 83 0.39 -27.52 -6.55
N PRO A 84 0.27 -28.15 -5.36
CA PRO A 84 0.15 -27.42 -4.10
C PRO A 84 1.24 -26.36 -4.11
N VAL A 85 0.83 -25.08 -4.01
CA VAL A 85 1.74 -23.95 -4.06
C VAL A 85 2.74 -24.20 -2.94
N SER A 86 3.97 -24.50 -3.29
CA SER A 86 5.05 -24.64 -2.33
C SER A 86 5.05 -23.42 -1.45
N SER A 87 5.02 -23.58 -0.14
CA SER A 87 5.12 -22.51 0.83
C SER A 87 6.45 -21.75 0.73
N ALA A 88 7.44 -22.34 0.06
CA ALA A 88 8.70 -21.69 -0.23
C ALA A 88 8.54 -20.59 -1.29
N LEU A 89 8.92 -19.37 -0.93
CA LEU A 89 9.03 -18.27 -1.88
C LEU A 89 10.22 -18.57 -2.81
N PRO A 90 10.04 -18.68 -4.16
CA PRO A 90 11.19 -18.83 -5.03
C PRO A 90 12.09 -17.59 -4.88
N VAL A 91 13.26 -17.78 -4.28
CA VAL A 91 14.22 -16.69 -4.00
C VAL A 91 15.14 -16.57 -5.22
N PRO A 92 15.22 -15.40 -5.88
CA PRO A 92 16.14 -15.17 -6.98
C PRO A 92 17.60 -15.20 -6.51
N ALA A 93 18.54 -15.29 -7.43
CA ALA A 93 19.97 -15.23 -7.11
C ALA A 93 20.36 -13.97 -6.35
N ARG A 94 19.61 -12.86 -6.52
CA ARG A 94 19.73 -11.62 -5.75
C ARG A 94 18.34 -11.16 -5.34
N ILE A 95 18.16 -10.76 -4.07
CA ILE A 95 16.93 -10.13 -3.58
C ILE A 95 16.91 -8.70 -4.13
N ASP A 96 15.90 -8.39 -4.95
CA ASP A 96 15.67 -7.06 -5.48
C ASP A 96 14.32 -6.49 -5.00
N VAL A 97 14.11 -5.20 -5.25
CA VAL A 97 12.88 -4.47 -4.92
C VAL A 97 11.64 -5.13 -5.52
N THR A 98 11.74 -5.60 -6.76
CA THR A 98 10.62 -6.22 -7.48
C THR A 98 10.24 -7.56 -6.85
N TRP A 99 11.23 -8.36 -6.46
CA TRP A 99 10.99 -9.61 -5.73
C TRP A 99 10.30 -9.37 -4.40
N LEU A 100 10.78 -8.38 -3.61
CA LEU A 100 10.16 -8.06 -2.32
C LEU A 100 8.71 -7.60 -2.51
N LEU A 101 8.45 -6.70 -3.47
CA LEU A 101 7.09 -6.24 -3.77
C LEU A 101 6.19 -7.40 -4.21
N ARG A 102 6.64 -8.24 -5.14
CA ARG A 102 5.89 -9.42 -5.58
C ARG A 102 5.59 -10.36 -4.40
N SER A 103 6.55 -10.53 -3.51
CA SER A 103 6.38 -11.39 -2.34
C SER A 103 5.40 -10.80 -1.33
N MET A 104 5.36 -9.47 -1.17
CA MET A 104 4.38 -8.78 -0.31
C MET A 104 2.94 -8.89 -0.84
N PHE A 105 2.73 -9.07 -2.14
CA PHE A 105 1.41 -9.18 -2.78
C PHE A 105 0.99 -10.62 -3.10
N ARG A 106 1.81 -11.61 -2.80
CA ARG A 106 1.38 -13.01 -2.87
C ARG A 106 0.41 -13.28 -1.71
N ASP A 107 -0.58 -14.12 -1.97
CA ASP A 107 -1.37 -14.78 -0.92
C ASP A 107 -0.43 -15.73 -0.15
N THR A 108 0.43 -15.15 0.66
CA THR A 108 1.25 -15.90 1.60
C THR A 108 0.34 -16.40 2.70
N ALA A 109 0.60 -17.64 3.15
CA ALA A 109 -0.09 -18.22 4.29
C ALA A 109 -0.19 -17.17 5.43
N PRO A 110 -1.32 -17.11 6.16
CA PRO A 110 -1.47 -16.18 7.26
C PRO A 110 -0.30 -16.39 8.23
N GLY A 111 0.66 -15.49 8.25
CA GLY A 111 1.78 -15.59 9.17
C GLY A 111 3.11 -14.97 8.81
N SER A 112 3.27 -14.21 7.73
CA SER A 112 4.59 -13.68 7.39
C SER A 112 4.69 -12.15 7.29
N PRO A 113 4.39 -11.37 8.35
CA PRO A 113 4.43 -9.90 8.29
C PRO A 113 5.84 -9.31 8.51
N GLY A 114 6.89 -10.09 8.77
CA GLY A 114 8.20 -9.58 9.19
C GLY A 114 8.73 -8.42 8.34
N GLY A 115 8.72 -8.56 7.01
CA GLY A 115 9.11 -7.51 6.06
C GLY A 115 7.94 -6.70 5.49
N ALA A 116 6.69 -6.94 5.92
CA ALA A 116 5.52 -6.26 5.37
C ALA A 116 5.46 -4.77 5.76
N GLY A 117 4.87 -3.96 4.90
CA GLY A 117 4.67 -2.52 5.12
C GLY A 117 3.21 -2.15 5.38
N LEU A 118 2.39 -3.07 5.87
CA LEU A 118 0.97 -2.86 6.20
C LEU A 118 0.68 -3.34 7.62
N LEU A 119 -0.29 -2.69 8.27
CA LEU A 119 -0.86 -3.16 9.52
C LEU A 119 -1.86 -4.29 9.24
N PRO A 120 -2.03 -5.26 10.18
CA PRO A 120 -3.04 -6.29 10.07
C PRO A 120 -4.45 -5.69 10.00
N ALA A 121 -5.35 -6.34 9.25
CA ALA A 121 -6.75 -5.91 9.17
C ALA A 121 -7.44 -5.90 10.56
N SER A 122 -7.01 -6.76 11.49
CA SER A 122 -7.50 -6.81 12.87
C SER A 122 -7.14 -5.57 13.71
N TRP A 123 -6.13 -4.79 13.31
CA TRP A 123 -5.75 -3.54 13.98
C TRP A 123 -6.47 -2.32 13.39
N LEU A 124 -6.99 -2.47 12.19
CA LEU A 124 -7.76 -1.45 11.48
C LEU A 124 -9.26 -1.64 11.77
N ASP A 125 -10.11 -0.84 11.15
CA ASP A 125 -11.57 -0.87 11.34
C ASP A 125 -12.28 -1.18 10.01
N PRO A 126 -12.40 -2.46 9.62
CA PRO A 126 -13.03 -2.84 8.37
C PRO A 126 -14.52 -2.47 8.32
N GLU A 127 -15.23 -2.47 9.48
CA GLU A 127 -16.64 -2.11 9.53
C GLU A 127 -16.87 -0.61 9.29
N MET A 128 -15.99 0.25 9.78
CA MET A 128 -16.01 1.68 9.47
C MET A 128 -15.90 1.90 7.96
N VAL A 129 -14.97 1.21 7.30
CA VAL A 129 -14.75 1.30 5.85
C VAL A 129 -15.95 0.75 5.08
N ALA A 130 -16.45 -0.44 5.45
CA ALA A 130 -17.62 -1.06 4.82
C ALA A 130 -18.89 -0.20 4.99
N GLY A 131 -19.07 0.39 6.18
CA GLY A 131 -20.16 1.33 6.47
C GLY A 131 -20.11 2.57 5.58
N ALA A 132 -18.93 3.14 5.41
CA ALA A 132 -18.74 4.30 4.54
C ALA A 132 -19.00 3.98 3.05
N ILE A 133 -18.53 2.81 2.57
CA ILE A 133 -18.81 2.33 1.21
C ILE A 133 -20.32 2.19 0.98
N ARG A 134 -21.04 1.53 1.90
CA ARG A 134 -22.51 1.40 1.81
C ARG A 134 -23.21 2.76 1.78
N ALA A 135 -22.76 3.71 2.60
CA ALA A 135 -23.33 5.05 2.66
C ALA A 135 -23.12 5.84 1.35
N VAL A 136 -21.90 5.76 0.80
CA VAL A 136 -21.59 6.40 -0.51
C VAL A 136 -22.40 5.79 -1.63
N GLY A 137 -22.51 4.45 -1.70
CA GLY A 137 -23.28 3.74 -2.72
C GLY A 137 -24.79 4.05 -2.70
N ARG A 138 -25.34 4.43 -1.53
CA ARG A 138 -26.73 4.87 -1.38
C ARG A 138 -26.95 6.36 -1.68
N SER A 139 -25.90 7.14 -1.83
CA SER A 139 -25.99 8.57 -2.03
C SER A 139 -26.46 8.89 -3.47
N VAL A 140 -27.66 9.46 -3.60
CA VAL A 140 -28.22 9.89 -4.89
C VAL A 140 -27.36 10.99 -5.55
N ARG A 141 -26.56 11.71 -4.77
CA ARG A 141 -25.68 12.81 -5.24
C ARG A 141 -24.31 12.32 -5.72
N ALA A 142 -23.99 11.06 -5.49
CA ALA A 142 -22.71 10.50 -5.95
C ALA A 142 -22.83 10.15 -7.44
N ASN A 143 -22.20 10.92 -8.30
CA ASN A 143 -22.11 10.60 -9.72
C ASN A 143 -21.04 9.52 -9.96
N LEU A 144 -21.39 8.27 -9.62
CA LEU A 144 -20.48 7.13 -9.72
C LEU A 144 -20.28 6.63 -11.17
N LEU A 145 -20.99 7.20 -12.13
CA LEU A 145 -20.94 6.79 -13.53
C LEU A 145 -20.07 7.70 -14.40
N SER A 146 -19.54 8.78 -13.82
CA SER A 146 -18.69 9.75 -14.51
C SER A 146 -17.28 9.76 -13.94
N TYR A 147 -16.35 10.30 -14.71
CA TYR A 147 -15.02 10.63 -14.20
C TYR A 147 -15.12 11.67 -13.07
N GLY A 148 -14.22 11.56 -12.08
CA GLY A 148 -14.05 12.58 -11.06
C GLY A 148 -13.38 13.85 -11.61
N HIS A 149 -13.16 14.83 -10.73
CA HIS A 149 -12.41 16.02 -11.09
C HIS A 149 -10.91 15.70 -11.19
N PRO A 150 -10.16 16.20 -12.19
CA PRO A 150 -8.72 15.92 -12.32
C PRO A 150 -7.91 16.25 -11.06
N GLN A 151 -8.20 17.38 -10.43
CA GLN A 151 -7.56 17.77 -9.16
C GLN A 151 -8.04 16.94 -7.96
N GLY A 152 -9.15 16.20 -8.10
CA GLY A 152 -9.76 15.36 -7.07
C GLY A 152 -11.03 15.96 -6.46
N TYR A 153 -11.73 15.15 -5.68
CA TYR A 153 -13.01 15.48 -5.04
C TYR A 153 -12.87 16.66 -4.08
N LEU A 154 -13.49 17.80 -4.40
CA LEU A 154 -13.32 19.06 -3.65
C LEU A 154 -13.65 18.93 -2.16
N PRO A 155 -14.75 18.29 -1.72
CA PRO A 155 -15.02 18.14 -0.28
C PRO A 155 -13.92 17.37 0.47
N LEU A 156 -13.29 16.37 -0.15
CA LEU A 156 -12.13 15.70 0.44
C LEU A 156 -10.94 16.65 0.56
N ARG A 157 -10.66 17.45 -0.49
CA ARG A 157 -9.57 18.44 -0.45
C ARG A 157 -9.81 19.51 0.62
N GLN A 158 -11.06 19.94 0.84
CA GLN A 158 -11.44 20.85 1.92
C GLN A 158 -11.13 20.23 3.29
N GLN A 159 -11.47 18.95 3.49
CA GLN A 159 -11.19 18.26 4.74
C GLN A 159 -9.68 18.08 4.97
N ILE A 160 -8.92 17.70 3.92
CA ILE A 160 -7.45 17.60 4.01
C ILE A 160 -6.82 18.95 4.32
N ALA A 161 -7.30 20.04 3.67
CA ALA A 161 -6.83 21.39 3.96
C ALA A 161 -7.03 21.76 5.44
N SER A 162 -8.20 21.45 5.99
CA SER A 162 -8.48 21.69 7.42
C SER A 162 -7.55 20.90 8.35
N MET A 163 -7.27 19.63 8.01
CA MET A 163 -6.33 18.80 8.78
C MET A 163 -4.92 19.39 8.73
N LEU A 164 -4.41 19.74 7.55
CA LEU A 164 -3.10 20.32 7.36
C LEU A 164 -2.94 21.68 8.02
N GLN A 165 -3.97 22.52 7.97
CA GLN A 165 -3.98 23.82 8.68
C GLN A 165 -3.88 23.62 10.20
N GLY A 166 -4.58 22.62 10.76
CA GLY A 166 -4.46 22.23 12.17
C GLY A 166 -3.04 21.78 12.55
N GLU A 167 -2.21 21.42 11.59
CA GLU A 167 -0.82 20.99 11.74
C GLU A 167 0.19 22.07 11.27
N GLY A 168 -0.29 23.30 11.04
CA GLY A 168 0.53 24.45 10.66
C GLY A 168 0.85 24.57 9.16
N VAL A 169 0.39 23.66 8.30
CA VAL A 169 0.60 23.75 6.84
C VAL A 169 -0.52 24.60 6.23
N PRO A 170 -0.22 25.77 5.60
CA PRO A 170 -1.23 26.72 5.11
C PRO A 170 -1.84 26.28 3.78
N ALA A 171 -2.42 25.09 3.73
CA ALA A 171 -3.00 24.53 2.51
C ALA A 171 -4.39 25.11 2.20
N HIS A 172 -4.60 25.59 0.95
CA HIS A 172 -5.90 25.95 0.42
C HIS A 172 -6.43 24.84 -0.50
N PRO A 173 -7.69 24.39 -0.35
CA PRO A 173 -8.18 23.19 -1.02
C PRO A 173 -8.15 23.24 -2.56
N GLU A 174 -8.33 24.43 -3.15
CA GLU A 174 -8.36 24.58 -4.61
C GLU A 174 -7.01 24.97 -5.21
N ARG A 175 -6.15 25.63 -4.41
CA ARG A 175 -4.91 26.21 -4.91
C ARG A 175 -3.67 25.37 -4.61
N HIS A 176 -3.69 24.63 -3.50
CA HIS A 176 -2.50 23.94 -2.97
C HIS A 176 -2.63 22.41 -2.91
N LEU A 177 -3.82 21.84 -3.21
CA LEU A 177 -4.08 20.42 -3.02
C LEU A 177 -4.46 19.70 -4.32
N LEU A 178 -3.86 18.54 -4.52
CA LEU A 178 -4.16 17.59 -5.58
C LEU A 178 -4.31 16.19 -4.96
N THR A 179 -5.39 15.47 -5.21
CA THR A 179 -5.50 14.07 -4.78
C THR A 179 -4.75 13.14 -5.73
N THR A 180 -4.31 12.02 -5.22
CA THR A 180 -3.52 11.03 -5.97
C THR A 180 -3.95 9.60 -5.64
N ASN A 181 -3.55 8.63 -6.47
CA ASN A 181 -3.76 7.19 -6.22
C ASN A 181 -2.77 6.66 -5.18
N GLY A 182 -2.82 7.23 -3.96
CA GLY A 182 -1.86 7.01 -2.88
C GLY A 182 -0.56 7.79 -3.08
N VAL A 183 0.28 7.81 -2.04
CA VAL A 183 1.57 8.52 -1.98
C VAL A 183 2.49 8.15 -3.16
N THR A 184 2.58 6.88 -3.51
CA THR A 184 3.44 6.40 -4.62
C THR A 184 3.12 7.08 -5.95
N HIS A 185 1.85 7.34 -6.25
CA HIS A 185 1.45 8.09 -7.45
C HIS A 185 1.79 9.57 -7.32
N GLY A 186 1.58 10.17 -6.13
CA GLY A 186 1.99 11.56 -5.88
C GLY A 186 3.47 11.79 -6.19
N LEU A 187 4.32 10.91 -5.66
CA LEU A 187 5.76 10.97 -5.87
C LEU A 187 6.16 10.71 -7.34
N ASP A 188 5.43 9.85 -8.05
CA ASP A 188 5.68 9.61 -9.48
C ASP A 188 5.41 10.86 -10.33
N ILE A 189 4.28 11.53 -10.14
CA ILE A 189 3.96 12.74 -10.90
C ILE A 189 4.87 13.91 -10.55
N ILE A 190 5.31 14.04 -9.28
CA ILE A 190 6.30 15.04 -8.86
C ILE A 190 7.64 14.77 -9.55
N ALA A 191 8.10 13.52 -9.55
CA ALA A 191 9.34 13.16 -10.23
C ALA A 191 9.27 13.47 -11.74
N ARG A 192 8.16 13.14 -12.40
CA ARG A 192 7.94 13.48 -13.83
C ARG A 192 7.92 14.98 -14.10
N HIS A 193 7.46 15.78 -13.14
CA HIS A 193 7.43 17.22 -13.26
C HIS A 193 8.82 17.85 -13.11
N LEU A 194 9.58 17.40 -12.10
CA LEU A 194 10.83 18.06 -11.69
C LEU A 194 12.07 17.48 -12.36
N VAL A 195 12.07 16.20 -12.73
CA VAL A 195 13.29 15.46 -13.09
C VAL A 195 13.32 15.12 -14.57
N LYS A 196 14.45 15.43 -15.20
CA LYS A 196 14.80 15.02 -16.57
C LYS A 196 15.86 13.91 -16.52
N PRO A 197 16.00 13.11 -17.59
CA PRO A 197 17.10 12.16 -17.70
C PRO A 197 18.46 12.84 -17.49
N GLY A 198 19.29 12.27 -16.59
CA GLY A 198 20.59 12.83 -16.22
C GLY A 198 20.57 13.76 -15.00
N ASP A 199 19.40 14.26 -14.58
CA ASP A 199 19.30 15.09 -13.37
C ASP A 199 19.64 14.29 -12.12
N THR A 200 20.22 14.95 -11.13
CA THR A 200 20.51 14.37 -9.82
C THR A 200 19.33 14.56 -8.88
N VAL A 201 18.98 13.49 -8.18
CA VAL A 201 18.01 13.45 -7.07
C VAL A 201 18.71 12.94 -5.82
N LEU A 202 18.63 13.72 -4.74
CA LEU A 202 19.09 13.28 -3.43
C LEU A 202 17.94 12.54 -2.71
N VAL A 203 18.30 11.51 -1.96
CA VAL A 203 17.38 10.74 -1.11
C VAL A 203 18.07 10.49 0.23
N GLU A 204 17.32 10.24 1.28
CA GLU A 204 17.92 9.75 2.53
C GLU A 204 18.49 8.34 2.33
N ASP A 205 19.49 7.97 3.13
CA ASP A 205 20.09 6.65 3.17
C ASP A 205 20.24 6.18 4.63
N PRO A 206 19.45 5.22 5.11
CA PRO A 206 18.45 4.45 4.36
C PRO A 206 17.17 5.23 4.03
N ALA A 207 16.43 4.78 3.02
CA ALA A 207 15.09 5.29 2.69
C ALA A 207 14.20 4.24 2.01
N TRP A 208 12.96 4.58 1.72
CA TRP A 208 12.03 3.65 1.08
C TRP A 208 12.41 3.34 -0.38
N PHE A 209 12.77 2.10 -0.60
CA PHE A 209 13.40 1.58 -1.81
C PHE A 209 12.59 1.71 -3.11
N VAL A 210 11.26 1.82 -3.04
CA VAL A 210 10.42 1.89 -4.26
C VAL A 210 10.74 3.13 -5.09
N PHE A 211 11.23 4.21 -4.46
CA PHE A 211 11.64 5.40 -5.16
C PHE A 211 12.89 5.21 -6.00
N PHE A 212 13.86 4.47 -5.51
CA PHE A 212 15.13 4.30 -6.22
C PHE A 212 14.92 3.72 -7.62
N GLY A 213 14.12 2.64 -7.70
CA GLY A 213 13.79 2.02 -8.98
C GLY A 213 13.02 2.93 -9.92
N ARG A 214 12.09 3.75 -9.37
CA ARG A 214 11.30 4.69 -10.17
C ARG A 214 12.15 5.83 -10.73
N LEU A 215 12.97 6.45 -9.90
CA LEU A 215 13.87 7.51 -10.31
C LEU A 215 14.89 7.02 -11.33
N ALA A 216 15.45 5.83 -11.13
CA ALA A 216 16.34 5.20 -12.11
C ALA A 216 15.64 4.94 -13.45
N ALA A 217 14.35 4.54 -13.43
CA ALA A 217 13.57 4.36 -14.66
C ALA A 217 13.32 5.66 -15.42
N PHE A 218 13.38 6.83 -14.75
CA PHE A 218 13.37 8.16 -15.40
C PHE A 218 14.76 8.60 -15.90
N GLY A 219 15.78 7.79 -15.69
CA GLY A 219 17.15 8.13 -16.00
C GLY A 219 17.79 9.13 -15.04
N ALA A 220 17.22 9.29 -13.84
CA ALA A 220 17.79 10.15 -12.80
C ALA A 220 19.01 9.50 -12.15
N ARG A 221 19.97 10.31 -11.75
CA ARG A 221 21.08 9.91 -10.89
C ARG A 221 20.64 10.04 -9.43
N VAL A 222 20.48 8.92 -8.74
CA VAL A 222 20.06 8.88 -7.35
C VAL A 222 21.28 8.80 -6.43
N ILE A 223 21.40 9.74 -5.48
CA ILE A 223 22.49 9.78 -4.50
C ILE A 223 21.91 9.79 -3.10
N GLY A 224 22.41 8.89 -2.25
CA GLY A 224 22.01 8.77 -0.84
C GLY A 224 22.71 9.80 0.04
N VAL A 225 21.95 10.41 0.94
CA VAL A 225 22.45 11.23 2.04
C VAL A 225 22.29 10.43 3.34
N PRO A 226 23.36 10.03 4.02
CA PRO A 226 23.26 9.29 5.27
C PRO A 226 22.37 9.97 6.28
N ARG A 227 21.55 9.15 6.95
CA ARG A 227 20.63 9.61 7.98
C ARG A 227 20.94 9.04 9.36
N GLY A 228 21.10 9.91 10.34
CA GLY A 228 21.12 9.60 11.76
C GLY A 228 19.73 9.69 12.42
N PRO A 229 19.68 9.54 13.75
CA PRO A 229 18.43 9.64 14.52
C PRO A 229 17.71 10.97 14.37
N ASP A 230 18.43 12.07 14.26
CA ASP A 230 17.90 13.43 14.16
C ASP A 230 17.58 13.88 12.74
N GLY A 231 18.00 13.11 11.74
CA GLY A 231 17.79 13.42 10.31
C GLY A 231 19.06 13.23 9.47
N PRO A 232 19.06 13.73 8.22
CA PRO A 232 20.19 13.62 7.30
C PRO A 232 21.43 14.38 7.80
N ASP A 233 22.61 13.89 7.40
CA ASP A 233 23.89 14.57 7.60
C ASP A 233 23.90 15.87 6.78
N LEU A 234 23.86 17.01 7.48
CA LEU A 234 23.79 18.32 6.85
C LEU A 234 25.08 18.72 6.13
N ASP A 235 26.24 18.33 6.64
CA ASP A 235 27.54 18.66 6.03
C ASP A 235 27.71 17.90 4.72
N LEU A 236 27.32 16.65 4.70
CA LEU A 236 27.34 15.86 3.47
C LEU A 236 26.27 16.32 2.49
N LEU A 237 25.06 16.65 2.98
CA LEU A 237 23.99 17.21 2.14
C LEU A 237 24.46 18.49 1.43
N GLU A 238 25.15 19.40 2.15
CA GLU A 238 25.68 20.64 1.56
C GLU A 238 26.72 20.36 0.48
N ARG A 239 27.66 19.46 0.75
CA ARG A 239 28.70 19.06 -0.23
C ARG A 239 28.08 18.46 -1.50
N LEU A 240 27.15 17.51 -1.33
CA LEU A 240 26.48 16.85 -2.46
C LEU A 240 25.62 17.84 -3.25
N ALA A 241 24.94 18.78 -2.57
CA ALA A 241 24.15 19.81 -3.23
C ALA A 241 25.02 20.77 -4.04
N ALA A 242 26.15 21.19 -3.51
CA ALA A 242 27.10 22.05 -4.21
C ALA A 242 27.73 21.36 -5.45
N GLU A 243 28.11 20.08 -5.31
CA GLU A 243 28.78 19.31 -6.36
C GLU A 243 27.80 18.90 -7.48
N HIS A 244 26.63 18.39 -7.11
CA HIS A 244 25.74 17.72 -8.05
C HIS A 244 24.53 18.54 -8.48
N LYS A 245 24.26 19.69 -7.84
CA LYS A 245 23.14 20.60 -8.12
C LYS A 245 21.81 19.83 -8.31
N PRO A 246 21.34 19.13 -7.27
CA PRO A 246 20.18 18.26 -7.37
C PRO A 246 18.91 19.04 -7.71
N ARG A 247 17.99 18.42 -8.43
CA ARG A 247 16.67 19.01 -8.69
C ARG A 247 15.75 18.93 -7.49
N MET A 248 15.86 17.84 -6.72
CA MET A 248 15.07 17.65 -5.52
C MET A 248 15.80 16.77 -4.50
N PHE A 249 15.39 16.90 -3.25
CA PHE A 249 15.73 16.01 -2.14
C PHE A 249 14.44 15.40 -1.59
N ILE A 250 14.36 14.05 -1.58
CA ILE A 250 13.22 13.33 -1.00
C ILE A 250 13.56 12.97 0.44
N ILE A 251 12.68 13.36 1.37
CA ILE A 251 12.85 13.18 2.80
C ILE A 251 11.57 12.65 3.44
N ASN A 252 11.71 11.74 4.40
CA ASN A 252 10.61 11.30 5.25
C ASN A 252 10.81 11.92 6.65
N GLY A 253 10.21 13.08 6.86
CA GLY A 253 10.46 13.93 8.02
C GLY A 253 9.98 13.35 9.35
N ALA A 254 8.87 12.61 9.34
CA ALA A 254 8.23 12.08 10.54
C ALA A 254 8.07 10.56 10.46
N VAL A 255 8.46 9.86 11.53
CA VAL A 255 8.30 8.40 11.65
C VAL A 255 8.86 7.69 10.42
N HIS A 256 10.12 7.94 10.17
CA HIS A 256 10.86 7.53 8.97
C HIS A 256 10.82 6.01 8.71
N ASN A 257 10.63 5.63 7.46
CA ASN A 257 10.77 4.25 6.99
C ASN A 257 12.15 4.06 6.33
N PRO A 258 13.07 3.24 6.92
CA PRO A 258 12.78 2.12 7.82
C PRO A 258 13.03 2.35 9.32
N THR A 259 13.59 3.49 9.75
CA THR A 259 14.19 3.63 11.08
C THR A 259 13.20 3.98 12.20
N GLY A 260 12.05 4.56 11.87
CA GLY A 260 11.09 5.07 12.86
C GLY A 260 11.48 6.40 13.50
N TYR A 261 12.59 7.02 13.09
CA TYR A 261 13.07 8.30 13.61
C TYR A 261 12.29 9.48 13.04
N SER A 262 12.43 10.65 13.65
CA SER A 262 11.83 11.90 13.18
C SER A 262 12.87 13.00 13.16
N LEU A 263 12.68 14.02 12.31
CA LEU A 263 13.59 15.15 12.23
C LEU A 263 13.62 15.95 13.54
N SER A 264 14.82 16.34 13.97
CA SER A 264 14.98 17.40 14.96
C SER A 264 14.75 18.77 14.34
N ALA A 265 14.35 19.75 15.16
CA ALA A 265 14.11 21.10 14.70
C ALA A 265 15.36 21.76 14.06
N GLY A 266 16.54 21.46 14.61
CA GLY A 266 17.81 21.96 14.09
C GLY A 266 18.11 21.42 12.70
N VAL A 267 17.93 20.11 12.49
CA VAL A 267 18.15 19.50 11.17
C VAL A 267 17.11 19.95 10.17
N ALA A 268 15.83 20.06 10.56
CA ALA A 268 14.78 20.58 9.68
C ALA A 268 15.09 21.98 9.17
N TYR A 269 15.52 22.88 10.05
CA TYR A 269 15.97 24.22 9.68
C TYR A 269 17.18 24.19 8.75
N GLY A 270 18.18 23.33 9.05
CA GLY A 270 19.35 23.14 8.22
C GLY A 270 19.01 22.70 6.79
N VAL A 271 18.13 21.70 6.65
CA VAL A 271 17.67 21.20 5.34
C VAL A 271 16.97 22.31 4.54
N LEU A 272 16.09 23.10 5.15
CA LEU A 272 15.41 24.22 4.48
C LEU A 272 16.41 25.28 4.00
N ARG A 273 17.39 25.64 4.82
CA ARG A 273 18.43 26.59 4.45
C ARG A 273 19.30 26.11 3.29
N LEU A 274 19.65 24.82 3.29
CA LEU A 274 20.43 24.22 2.20
C LEU A 274 19.62 24.17 0.90
N ALA A 275 18.32 23.86 0.98
CA ALA A 275 17.42 23.88 -0.16
C ALA A 275 17.31 25.27 -0.79
N GLU A 276 17.24 26.31 0.03
CA GLU A 276 17.24 27.71 -0.44
C GLU A 276 18.57 28.10 -1.08
N ARG A 277 19.70 27.77 -0.42
CA ARG A 277 21.05 28.11 -0.88
C ARG A 277 21.41 27.45 -2.20
N HIS A 278 21.04 26.18 -2.38
CA HIS A 278 21.42 25.35 -3.53
C HIS A 278 20.31 25.15 -4.54
N ASP A 279 19.18 25.84 -4.37
CA ASP A 279 18.02 25.88 -5.28
C ASP A 279 17.46 24.52 -5.66
N PHE A 280 17.21 23.65 -4.67
CA PHE A 280 16.51 22.38 -4.88
C PHE A 280 15.14 22.36 -4.16
N VAL A 281 14.23 21.54 -4.70
CA VAL A 281 12.91 21.30 -4.11
C VAL A 281 13.01 20.19 -3.08
N ILE A 282 12.31 20.33 -1.95
CA ILE A 282 12.15 19.27 -0.97
C ILE A 282 10.84 18.54 -1.25
N VAL A 283 10.89 17.20 -1.32
CA VAL A 283 9.70 16.36 -1.40
C VAL A 283 9.58 15.62 -0.07
N GLU A 284 8.64 16.06 0.76
CA GLU A 284 8.40 15.51 2.09
C GLU A 284 7.36 14.38 2.03
N ASP A 285 7.80 13.13 2.30
CA ASP A 285 6.92 11.98 2.43
C ASP A 285 6.37 11.88 3.86
N ASP A 286 5.11 12.22 4.04
CA ASP A 286 4.38 12.19 5.32
C ASP A 286 3.48 10.95 5.48
N THR A 287 3.87 9.83 4.89
CA THR A 287 3.08 8.58 4.93
C THR A 287 2.78 8.09 6.34
N TYR A 288 3.67 8.35 7.29
CA TYR A 288 3.59 7.82 8.66
C TYR A 288 3.44 8.91 9.74
N GLY A 289 3.36 10.18 9.37
CA GLY A 289 3.30 11.30 10.32
C GLY A 289 2.14 11.21 11.31
N GLU A 290 1.01 10.62 10.91
CA GLU A 290 -0.13 10.37 11.80
C GLU A 290 0.18 9.37 12.94
N LEU A 291 1.26 8.58 12.87
CA LEU A 291 1.72 7.71 13.97
C LEU A 291 2.55 8.45 15.02
N HIS A 292 2.94 9.69 14.77
CA HIS A 292 3.71 10.49 15.74
C HIS A 292 2.83 10.90 16.93
N PRO A 293 3.24 10.64 18.20
CA PRO A 293 2.37 10.84 19.36
C PRO A 293 2.08 12.31 19.69
N GLY A 294 3.01 13.21 19.40
CA GLY A 294 2.93 14.64 19.75
C GLY A 294 2.58 15.55 18.57
N GLY A 295 2.16 14.99 17.41
CA GLY A 295 2.11 15.74 16.17
C GLY A 295 3.51 15.90 15.56
N ALA A 296 3.65 15.48 14.30
CA ALA A 296 4.93 15.57 13.61
C ALA A 296 5.22 17.01 13.18
N MET A 297 6.45 17.45 13.39
CA MET A 297 6.94 18.67 12.73
C MET A 297 7.09 18.39 11.24
N ARG A 298 6.51 19.25 10.41
CA ARG A 298 6.60 19.13 8.95
C ARG A 298 7.40 20.27 8.36
N LEU A 299 8.30 19.94 7.44
CA LEU A 299 9.03 20.94 6.66
C LEU A 299 8.07 21.85 5.89
N ALA A 300 6.99 21.27 5.35
CA ALA A 300 5.94 22.02 4.65
C ALA A 300 5.25 23.09 5.53
N ALA A 301 5.16 22.88 6.86
CA ALA A 301 4.64 23.88 7.78
C ALA A 301 5.64 25.03 7.98
N LEU A 302 6.92 24.72 8.15
CA LEU A 302 7.99 25.70 8.34
C LEU A 302 8.22 26.53 7.08
N ASP A 303 8.23 25.91 5.91
CA ASP A 303 8.45 26.52 4.59
C ASP A 303 7.19 27.16 4.01
N ARG A 304 6.02 26.88 4.57
CA ARG A 304 4.70 27.36 4.11
C ARG A 304 4.38 26.98 2.66
N LEU A 305 4.79 25.79 2.23
CA LEU A 305 4.62 25.24 0.86
C LEU A 305 5.32 26.05 -0.24
N ASN A 306 6.35 26.83 0.10
CA ASN A 306 7.08 27.63 -0.87
C ASN A 306 8.03 26.76 -1.72
N ARG A 307 8.84 25.92 -1.09
CA ARG A 307 9.83 25.04 -1.71
C ARG A 307 9.63 23.56 -1.36
N VAL A 308 8.74 23.29 -0.39
CA VAL A 308 8.40 21.95 0.07
C VAL A 308 7.12 21.45 -0.59
N ILE A 309 7.20 20.29 -1.21
CA ILE A 309 6.06 19.52 -1.70
C ILE A 309 5.78 18.41 -0.70
N LEU A 310 4.67 18.50 0.01
CA LEU A 310 4.22 17.49 0.97
C LEU A 310 3.39 16.42 0.27
N VAL A 311 3.69 15.15 0.53
CA VAL A 311 2.92 14.02 0.02
C VAL A 311 2.41 13.18 1.19
N GLY A 312 1.11 13.03 1.28
CA GLY A 312 0.44 12.26 2.33
C GLY A 312 -0.63 11.31 1.81
N GLY A 313 -1.17 10.47 2.68
CA GLY A 313 -2.21 9.52 2.25
C GLY A 313 -2.77 8.65 3.36
N PHE A 314 -3.84 7.93 3.04
CA PHE A 314 -4.66 7.18 4.00
C PHE A 314 -4.41 5.66 3.95
N SER A 315 -3.43 5.19 3.15
CA SER A 315 -3.22 3.76 2.91
C SER A 315 -2.75 2.98 4.13
N LYS A 316 -2.04 3.61 5.07
CA LYS A 316 -1.43 2.94 6.21
C LYS A 316 -2.34 2.91 7.43
N MET A 317 -3.03 4.02 7.68
CA MET A 317 -3.87 4.19 8.86
C MET A 317 -5.33 3.85 8.62
N LEU A 318 -5.79 3.80 7.36
CA LEU A 318 -7.19 3.56 7.06
C LEU A 318 -7.40 2.31 6.20
N ALA A 319 -7.10 2.39 4.91
CA ALA A 319 -7.29 1.27 4.00
C ALA A 319 -6.41 1.41 2.75
N ALA A 320 -5.49 0.48 2.56
CA ALA A 320 -4.58 0.49 1.43
C ALA A 320 -5.30 0.31 0.08
N SER A 321 -6.42 -0.43 0.07
CA SER A 321 -7.23 -0.72 -1.13
C SER A 321 -7.96 0.50 -1.68
N LEU A 322 -8.24 1.51 -0.86
CA LEU A 322 -8.90 2.74 -1.32
C LEU A 322 -8.01 3.59 -2.23
N ARG A 323 -6.69 3.43 -2.13
CA ARG A 323 -5.71 4.13 -2.96
C ARG A 323 -5.87 5.65 -2.95
N VAL A 324 -6.12 6.26 -1.79
CA VAL A 324 -6.27 7.71 -1.63
C VAL A 324 -5.03 8.32 -0.99
N GLY A 325 -4.44 9.27 -1.68
CA GLY A 325 -3.35 10.13 -1.22
C GLY A 325 -3.56 11.56 -1.70
N TYR A 326 -2.64 12.42 -1.34
CA TYR A 326 -2.67 13.83 -1.76
C TYR A 326 -1.25 14.40 -1.88
N VAL A 327 -1.15 15.47 -2.65
CA VAL A 327 0.01 16.36 -2.73
C VAL A 327 -0.44 17.74 -2.25
N ALA A 328 0.34 18.37 -1.37
CA ALA A 328 0.18 19.75 -0.99
C ALA A 328 1.45 20.52 -1.39
N THR A 329 1.30 21.60 -2.19
CA THR A 329 2.44 22.34 -2.74
C THR A 329 2.05 23.78 -3.10
N HIS A 330 3.02 24.56 -3.56
CA HIS A 330 2.80 25.91 -4.08
C HIS A 330 1.74 25.92 -5.21
N ALA A 331 0.94 26.97 -5.28
CA ALA A 331 -0.18 27.08 -6.21
C ALA A 331 0.20 26.89 -7.68
N ASP A 332 1.37 27.39 -8.09
CA ASP A 332 1.84 27.34 -9.47
C ASP A 332 2.20 25.90 -9.93
N VAL A 333 2.43 24.98 -8.99
CA VAL A 333 2.79 23.59 -9.26
C VAL A 333 1.57 22.69 -9.43
N ILE A 334 0.41 23.08 -8.87
CA ILE A 334 -0.80 22.24 -8.86
C ILE A 334 -1.31 21.93 -10.26
N GLN A 335 -1.41 22.95 -11.13
CA GLN A 335 -1.92 22.71 -12.49
C GLN A 335 -1.00 21.81 -13.32
N PRO A 336 0.33 22.02 -13.39
CA PRO A 336 1.25 21.09 -14.04
C PRO A 336 1.16 19.65 -13.53
N LEU A 337 1.04 19.44 -12.20
CA LEU A 337 0.87 18.10 -11.65
C LEU A 337 -0.49 17.48 -12.00
N SER A 338 -1.56 18.29 -12.04
CA SER A 338 -2.89 17.84 -12.46
C SER A 338 -2.89 17.40 -13.94
N ASP A 339 -2.19 18.12 -14.81
CA ASP A 339 -2.05 17.78 -16.22
C ASP A 339 -1.30 16.46 -16.41
N LEU A 340 -0.19 16.26 -15.68
CA LEU A 340 0.55 15.00 -15.68
C LEU A 340 -0.31 13.84 -15.15
N LYS A 341 -1.11 14.08 -14.10
CA LYS A 341 -2.07 13.10 -13.57
C LYS A 341 -3.10 12.70 -14.63
N MET A 342 -3.65 13.68 -15.37
CA MET A 342 -4.59 13.40 -16.45
C MET A 342 -3.97 12.57 -17.56
N LEU A 343 -2.75 12.87 -17.97
CA LEU A 343 -2.04 12.11 -19.00
C LEU A 343 -1.69 10.69 -18.54
N ALA A 344 -1.47 10.49 -17.24
CA ALA A 344 -1.12 9.19 -16.68
C ALA A 344 -2.32 8.27 -16.42
N GLY A 345 -3.52 8.83 -16.18
CA GLY A 345 -4.66 8.01 -15.78
C GLY A 345 -5.97 8.79 -15.60
N LEU A 346 -6.14 9.91 -16.27
CA LEU A 346 -7.30 10.81 -16.24
C LEU A 346 -7.56 11.37 -14.82
N THR A 347 -8.26 10.63 -13.99
CA THR A 347 -8.64 11.06 -12.64
C THR A 347 -8.35 9.96 -11.61
N SER A 348 -8.31 10.31 -10.34
CA SER A 348 -8.36 9.31 -9.27
C SER A 348 -9.76 8.71 -9.18
N PRO A 349 -9.91 7.45 -8.70
CA PRO A 349 -11.23 6.86 -8.45
C PRO A 349 -11.99 7.66 -7.38
N GLU A 350 -12.96 8.46 -7.79
CA GLU A 350 -13.72 9.36 -6.91
C GLU A 350 -14.49 8.59 -5.82
N LEU A 351 -14.84 7.32 -6.06
CA LEU A 351 -15.46 6.46 -5.06
C LEU A 351 -14.57 6.35 -3.80
N GLY A 352 -13.28 6.08 -3.97
CA GLY A 352 -12.32 6.01 -2.85
C GLY A 352 -12.23 7.34 -2.10
N GLU A 353 -12.17 8.44 -2.84
CA GLU A 353 -12.11 9.79 -2.28
C GLU A 353 -13.36 10.14 -1.46
N ARG A 354 -14.55 9.78 -1.95
CA ARG A 354 -15.83 9.97 -1.23
C ARG A 354 -15.92 9.10 0.03
N VAL A 355 -15.40 7.87 -0.02
CA VAL A 355 -15.35 6.98 1.15
C VAL A 355 -14.44 7.57 2.23
N VAL A 356 -13.25 8.00 1.88
CA VAL A 356 -12.32 8.66 2.81
C VAL A 356 -12.96 9.93 3.38
N HIS A 357 -13.49 10.82 2.54
CA HIS A 357 -14.19 12.02 2.99
C HIS A 357 -15.30 11.68 4.01
N ARG A 358 -16.13 10.69 3.72
CA ARG A 358 -17.21 10.25 4.61
C ARG A 358 -16.69 9.82 5.98
N ILE A 359 -15.58 9.08 6.02
CA ILE A 359 -14.95 8.62 7.26
C ILE A 359 -14.40 9.81 8.05
N LEU A 360 -13.67 10.71 7.40
CA LEU A 360 -13.12 11.90 8.05
C LEU A 360 -14.20 12.78 8.67
N MET A 361 -15.32 12.98 7.94
CA MET A 361 -16.47 13.78 8.41
C MET A 361 -17.27 13.12 9.54
N SER A 362 -17.17 11.81 9.73
CA SER A 362 -17.91 11.10 10.78
C SER A 362 -17.34 11.30 12.20
N GLY A 363 -16.14 11.88 12.33
CA GLY A 363 -15.42 12.00 13.59
C GLY A 363 -14.86 10.68 14.15
N GLN A 364 -15.11 9.56 13.46
CA GLN A 364 -14.63 8.22 13.86
C GLN A 364 -13.13 8.07 13.59
N TYR A 365 -12.60 8.74 12.57
CA TYR A 365 -11.22 8.61 12.14
C TYR A 365 -10.22 8.95 13.26
N ARG A 366 -10.45 10.04 14.01
CA ARG A 366 -9.57 10.44 15.12
C ARG A 366 -9.49 9.36 16.20
N ARG A 367 -10.64 8.84 16.64
CA ARG A 367 -10.69 7.74 17.63
C ARG A 367 -10.06 6.45 17.10
N HIS A 368 -10.20 6.20 15.80
CA HIS A 368 -9.54 5.09 15.14
C HIS A 368 -8.02 5.25 15.19
N LEU A 369 -7.49 6.41 14.81
CA LEU A 369 -6.04 6.70 14.89
C LEU A 369 -5.48 6.52 16.30
N ASP A 370 -6.19 6.99 17.32
CA ASP A 370 -5.72 6.85 18.71
C ASP A 370 -5.63 5.37 19.12
N ARG A 371 -6.60 4.54 18.73
CA ARG A 371 -6.54 3.07 18.95
C ARG A 371 -5.36 2.43 18.21
N VAL A 372 -5.16 2.80 16.93
CA VAL A 372 -4.07 2.27 16.12
C VAL A 372 -2.71 2.67 16.70
N ARG A 373 -2.54 3.93 17.11
CA ARG A 373 -1.30 4.41 17.76
C ARG A 373 -0.97 3.60 19.00
N LEU A 374 -1.94 3.43 19.92
CA LEU A 374 -1.76 2.63 21.13
C LEU A 374 -1.33 1.20 20.80
N ARG A 375 -2.02 0.55 19.87
CA ARG A 375 -1.70 -0.82 19.47
C ARG A 375 -0.31 -0.94 18.83
N VAL A 376 0.05 0.00 17.96
CA VAL A 376 1.39 0.06 17.34
C VAL A 376 2.47 0.28 18.39
N ASP A 377 2.23 1.15 19.38
CA ASP A 377 3.20 1.43 20.46
C ASP A 377 3.43 0.22 21.37
N GLU A 378 2.37 -0.50 21.74
CA GLU A 378 2.48 -1.75 22.49
C GLU A 378 3.27 -2.81 21.71
N ALA A 379 2.91 -3.00 20.44
CA ALA A 379 3.56 -3.95 19.56
C ALA A 379 5.04 -3.59 19.31
N ARG A 380 5.37 -2.30 19.18
CA ARG A 380 6.75 -1.85 19.01
C ARG A 380 7.61 -2.20 20.22
N ARG A 381 7.14 -1.92 21.43
CA ARG A 381 7.86 -2.26 22.67
C ARG A 381 8.11 -3.77 22.79
N GLU A 382 7.09 -4.57 22.49
CA GLU A 382 7.22 -6.02 22.54
C GLU A 382 8.14 -6.55 21.42
N CYS A 383 8.05 -5.98 20.22
CA CYS A 383 8.94 -6.33 19.10
C CYS A 383 10.41 -6.03 19.45
N LEU A 384 10.71 -4.86 19.99
CA LEU A 384 12.05 -4.48 20.45
C LEU A 384 12.58 -5.48 21.47
N ARG A 385 11.82 -5.78 22.51
CA ARG A 385 12.22 -6.72 23.56
C ARG A 385 12.55 -8.12 22.98
N ARG A 386 11.73 -8.64 22.08
CA ARG A 386 11.97 -9.96 21.45
C ARG A 386 13.17 -9.95 20.52
N LEU A 387 13.35 -8.90 19.71
CA LEU A 387 14.52 -8.78 18.85
C LEU A 387 15.83 -8.74 19.66
N GLN A 388 15.86 -7.97 20.74
CA GLN A 388 17.01 -7.92 21.66
C GLN A 388 17.30 -9.29 22.29
N THR A 389 16.26 -10.04 22.70
CA THR A 389 16.42 -11.41 23.23
C THR A 389 17.03 -12.37 22.19
N LEU A 390 16.78 -12.15 20.89
CA LEU A 390 17.33 -12.93 19.78
C LEU A 390 18.72 -12.44 19.34
N GLY A 391 19.31 -11.46 20.02
CA GLY A 391 20.64 -10.94 19.72
C GLY A 391 20.70 -9.85 18.66
N PHE A 392 19.57 -9.29 18.22
CA PHE A 392 19.56 -8.11 17.36
C PHE A 392 19.94 -6.85 18.16
N VAL A 393 20.70 -5.98 17.53
CA VAL A 393 21.07 -4.69 18.11
C VAL A 393 20.25 -3.57 17.51
N VAL A 394 19.56 -2.79 18.34
CA VAL A 394 18.85 -1.58 17.96
C VAL A 394 19.59 -0.40 18.55
N SER A 395 20.38 0.31 17.74
CA SER A 395 21.25 1.38 18.20
C SER A 395 20.49 2.57 18.79
N HIS A 396 19.31 2.87 18.23
CA HIS A 396 18.41 3.92 18.71
C HIS A 396 16.99 3.40 18.65
N GLU A 397 16.30 3.43 19.77
CA GLU A 397 14.91 2.99 19.84
C GLU A 397 14.00 4.03 19.17
N PRO A 398 13.15 3.62 18.20
CA PRO A 398 12.22 4.54 17.58
C PRO A 398 11.15 4.98 18.58
N MET A 399 10.87 6.29 18.62
CA MET A 399 9.84 6.85 19.49
C MET A 399 8.43 6.44 19.04
N ALA A 400 8.21 6.23 17.75
CA ALA A 400 6.93 5.95 17.14
C ALA A 400 7.09 5.05 15.90
N GLY A 401 5.96 4.65 15.31
CA GLY A 401 5.94 3.97 14.03
C GLY A 401 5.83 2.46 14.08
N MET A 402 5.61 1.90 12.92
CA MET A 402 5.29 0.50 12.71
C MET A 402 6.50 -0.36 12.30
N PHE A 403 7.70 0.21 12.34
CA PHE A 403 8.94 -0.48 11.98
C PHE A 403 9.99 -0.41 13.08
N VAL A 404 10.82 -1.44 13.13
CA VAL A 404 12.05 -1.50 13.90
C VAL A 404 13.18 -1.77 12.93
N TRP A 405 14.25 -0.98 13.01
CA TRP A 405 15.47 -1.10 12.23
C TRP A 405 16.57 -1.68 13.13
N ALA A 406 16.98 -2.91 12.87
CA ALA A 406 17.85 -3.65 13.76
C ALA A 406 19.02 -4.29 13.00
N ASP A 407 20.17 -4.30 13.63
CA ASP A 407 21.39 -4.98 13.18
C ASP A 407 21.34 -6.46 13.58
N CYS A 408 21.50 -7.37 12.63
CA CYS A 408 21.55 -8.80 12.85
C CYS A 408 23.01 -9.34 13.02
N GLY A 409 24.01 -8.47 12.97
CA GLY A 409 25.43 -8.82 13.13
C GLY A 409 26.02 -9.69 12.01
N ARG A 410 25.28 -9.92 10.93
CA ARG A 410 25.67 -10.74 9.78
C ARG A 410 25.01 -10.22 8.49
N ASP A 411 25.34 -10.80 7.34
CA ASP A 411 24.72 -10.39 6.08
C ASP A 411 23.19 -10.57 6.10
N SER A 412 22.47 -9.44 6.00
CA SER A 412 21.01 -9.40 6.11
C SER A 412 20.31 -10.05 4.91
N GLU A 413 20.94 -10.08 3.72
CA GLU A 413 20.37 -10.72 2.55
C GLU A 413 20.39 -12.24 2.71
N THR A 414 21.47 -12.80 3.22
CA THR A 414 21.56 -14.22 3.56
C THR A 414 20.51 -14.62 4.58
N LEU A 415 20.29 -13.80 5.62
CA LEU A 415 19.27 -14.07 6.61
C LEU A 415 17.86 -14.00 6.01
N ALA A 416 17.59 -13.01 5.14
CA ALA A 416 16.31 -12.88 4.45
C ALA A 416 16.01 -14.06 3.52
N ARG A 417 17.02 -14.63 2.86
CA ARG A 417 16.86 -15.87 2.05
C ARG A 417 16.48 -17.06 2.91
N ARG A 418 17.20 -17.30 4.01
CA ARG A 418 16.89 -18.38 4.95
C ARG A 418 15.48 -18.26 5.53
N ALA A 419 15.01 -17.04 5.79
CA ALA A 419 13.66 -16.78 6.24
C ALA A 419 12.63 -17.09 5.13
N ALA A 420 12.90 -16.67 3.89
CA ALA A 420 12.03 -16.91 2.75
C ALA A 420 11.86 -18.41 2.44
N ASP A 421 12.91 -19.22 2.58
CA ASP A 421 12.85 -20.69 2.45
C ASP A 421 11.90 -21.33 3.48
N ARG A 422 11.65 -20.65 4.60
CA ARG A 422 10.72 -21.06 5.66
C ARG A 422 9.38 -20.34 5.60
N GLY A 423 9.11 -19.60 4.49
CA GLY A 423 7.85 -18.87 4.28
C GLY A 423 7.73 -17.54 5.03
N MET A 424 8.82 -17.02 5.60
CA MET A 424 8.86 -15.72 6.26
C MET A 424 9.52 -14.66 5.39
N LEU A 425 8.82 -13.54 5.15
CA LEU A 425 9.37 -12.40 4.42
C LEU A 425 10.12 -11.48 5.37
N LEU A 426 11.40 -11.21 5.09
CA LEU A 426 12.20 -10.17 5.73
C LEU A 426 12.60 -9.09 4.70
N ALA A 427 12.87 -7.88 5.18
CA ALA A 427 13.30 -6.77 4.34
C ALA A 427 14.76 -6.40 4.68
N PRO A 428 15.75 -6.89 3.89
CA PRO A 428 17.16 -6.65 4.14
C PRO A 428 17.56 -5.21 3.88
N GLY A 429 18.54 -4.71 4.62
CA GLY A 429 19.02 -3.34 4.60
C GLY A 429 19.56 -2.89 3.24
N THR A 430 20.13 -3.81 2.47
CA THR A 430 20.57 -3.60 1.08
C THR A 430 19.53 -2.90 0.22
N LEU A 431 18.24 -3.22 0.41
CA LEU A 431 17.16 -2.63 -0.38
C LEU A 431 16.90 -1.16 -0.03
N PHE A 432 17.22 -0.73 1.19
CA PHE A 432 16.94 0.63 1.68
C PHE A 432 18.05 1.63 1.36
N SER A 433 19.12 1.20 0.71
CA SER A 433 20.17 2.09 0.21
C SER A 433 20.16 2.18 -1.31
N PRO A 434 20.28 3.38 -1.91
CA PRO A 434 20.40 3.51 -3.36
C PRO A 434 21.67 2.88 -3.90
N SER A 435 22.72 2.74 -3.08
CA SER A 435 23.98 2.08 -3.44
C SER A 435 23.89 0.54 -3.40
N GLN A 436 22.88 -0.02 -2.75
CA GLN A 436 22.65 -1.46 -2.57
C GLN A 436 23.89 -2.23 -2.06
N GLN A 437 24.71 -1.60 -1.23
CA GLN A 437 25.85 -2.24 -0.62
C GLN A 437 25.41 -3.29 0.42
N PRO A 438 26.24 -4.33 0.67
CA PRO A 438 25.97 -5.31 1.72
C PRO A 438 25.66 -4.63 3.06
N SER A 439 24.69 -5.16 3.78
CA SER A 439 24.18 -4.57 5.02
C SER A 439 23.89 -5.66 6.05
N THR A 440 24.15 -5.36 7.32
CA THR A 440 23.73 -6.19 8.45
C THR A 440 22.34 -5.80 8.99
N MET A 441 21.77 -4.72 8.46
CA MET A 441 20.52 -4.18 8.95
C MET A 441 19.31 -4.90 8.34
N LEU A 442 18.24 -5.01 9.13
CA LEU A 442 16.93 -5.52 8.74
C LEU A 442 15.83 -4.59 9.22
N ARG A 443 14.79 -4.42 8.40
CA ARG A 443 13.56 -3.78 8.83
C ARG A 443 12.54 -4.82 9.26
N PHE A 444 12.03 -4.68 10.47
CA PHE A 444 10.95 -5.49 11.02
C PHE A 444 9.65 -4.70 11.10
N SER A 445 8.55 -5.33 10.71
CA SER A 445 7.20 -4.83 11.00
C SER A 445 6.82 -5.19 12.43
N VAL A 446 6.34 -4.23 13.22
CA VAL A 446 5.88 -4.50 14.59
C VAL A 446 4.69 -5.44 14.63
N ALA A 447 3.95 -5.57 13.52
CA ALA A 447 2.82 -6.50 13.40
C ALA A 447 3.19 -7.98 13.57
N MET A 448 4.46 -8.33 13.47
CA MET A 448 4.93 -9.70 13.68
C MET A 448 4.74 -10.18 15.13
N VAL A 449 4.46 -9.29 16.09
CA VAL A 449 4.17 -9.71 17.48
C VAL A 449 2.96 -10.62 17.58
N ASP A 450 2.00 -10.48 16.67
CA ASP A 450 0.79 -11.30 16.62
C ASP A 450 0.99 -12.64 15.87
N VAL A 451 2.24 -12.94 15.43
CA VAL A 451 2.57 -14.12 14.64
C VAL A 451 3.65 -14.96 15.32
N PRO A 452 3.30 -15.85 16.25
CA PRO A 452 4.27 -16.67 17.00
C PRO A 452 5.24 -17.45 16.10
N GLN A 453 4.75 -17.99 14.97
CA GLN A 453 5.55 -18.75 14.02
C GLN A 453 6.71 -17.91 13.41
N ALA A 454 6.51 -16.62 13.19
CA ALA A 454 7.56 -15.74 12.67
C ALA A 454 8.74 -15.65 13.68
N TRP A 455 8.45 -15.61 14.96
CA TRP A 455 9.47 -15.58 16.01
C TRP A 455 10.22 -16.92 16.13
N GLY A 456 9.54 -18.05 15.98
CA GLY A 456 10.17 -19.37 15.91
C GLY A 456 11.15 -19.47 14.72
N ILE A 457 10.69 -19.10 13.53
CA ILE A 457 11.56 -19.06 12.33
C ILE A 457 12.77 -18.15 12.54
N LEU A 458 12.57 -16.96 13.14
CA LEU A 458 13.64 -16.01 13.37
C LEU A 458 14.66 -16.55 14.37
N ALA A 459 14.21 -17.19 15.44
CA ALA A 459 15.08 -17.86 16.43
C ALA A 459 15.93 -18.97 15.77
N ASP A 460 15.31 -19.82 14.96
CA ASP A 460 15.99 -20.93 14.28
C ASP A 460 17.07 -20.44 13.31
N ILE A 461 16.78 -19.39 12.51
CA ILE A 461 17.76 -18.86 11.56
C ILE A 461 18.89 -18.07 12.22
N MET A 462 18.64 -17.50 13.41
CA MET A 462 19.67 -16.85 14.21
C MET A 462 20.54 -17.85 14.97
N GLY A 463 19.94 -18.92 15.54
CA GLY A 463 20.66 -19.96 16.33
C GLY A 463 21.42 -20.97 15.48
N GLY A 464 20.97 -21.25 14.25
CA GLY A 464 21.58 -22.27 13.38
C GLY A 464 22.92 -21.90 12.71
N ALA A 465 23.54 -20.82 13.12
CA ALA A 465 24.85 -20.36 12.56
C ALA A 465 26.08 -21.00 13.19
N ASP A 466 25.97 -21.67 14.36
CA ASP A 466 27.07 -22.28 15.06
C ASP A 466 27.40 -23.74 14.63
N GLN A 467 26.64 -24.34 13.72
CA GLN A 467 26.84 -25.72 13.28
C GLN A 467 27.60 -25.86 11.94
N GLN A 468 28.10 -24.76 11.36
CA GLN A 468 28.92 -24.78 10.13
C GLN A 468 30.24 -24.02 10.27
N ARG A 469 30.97 -24.21 11.40
CA ARG A 469 32.38 -23.90 11.50
C ARG A 469 33.20 -25.18 11.63
#